data_527098fcf5db7eb7e3b9c852d84dec16
#
_entry.id   527098fcf5db7eb7e3b9c852d84dec16
#
_cell.length_a   1.000
_cell.length_b   1.000
_cell.length_c   1.000
_cell.angle_alpha   90.00
_cell.angle_beta   90.00
_cell.angle_gamma   90.00
#
_symmetry.space_group_name_H-M   'P 1'
#
loop_
_entity.id
_entity.type
_entity.pdbx_description
1 polymer ?
#
loop_
_entity_poly.entity_id
_entity_poly.type
_entity_poly.pdbx_seq_one_letter_code
_entity_poly.pdbx_strand_id
1 'polypeptide(L)'
;MRHPLQRTAIRKRPMKLGTTVILMVSAVLFSVLLVVHLIYFSQISNTTRDALADKALAVARTLANSPEIREGLKKKPEDSGIQAMAQAVNKRNDILFIVVTDMKSIRYSHPEAQRIGQPFKGDDILLALQGKENVAINRGFLAKALRVFTPIYDDHHQQIGVVSIGLELSRVTEQINNSRGSIFWSILFGVLVGLLGTWVLVKVLKRILFGLEPYEISNLFEQRQAMLRSIK
;
A
#
# COMPACT_ATOMS: atom_id res chain seq x y z
N MET A 1 37.90 -55.79 -6.18
CA MET A 1 37.58 -55.42 -4.78
C MET A 1 36.81 -54.13 -4.80
N ARG A 2 35.48 -54.16 -4.57
CA ARG A 2 34.63 -52.95 -4.55
C ARG A 2 34.22 -52.68 -3.09
N HIS A 3 34.66 -51.56 -2.55
CA HIS A 3 34.25 -51.08 -1.23
C HIS A 3 32.79 -50.62 -1.25
N PRO A 4 31.92 -51.10 -0.35
CA PRO A 4 30.57 -50.56 -0.22
C PRO A 4 30.62 -49.23 0.53
N LEU A 5 30.12 -48.18 -0.10
CA LEU A 5 29.87 -46.87 0.52
C LEU A 5 28.82 -47.04 1.62
N GLN A 6 29.21 -46.94 2.87
CA GLN A 6 28.31 -46.88 4.01
C GLN A 6 27.53 -45.53 3.92
N ARG A 7 26.26 -45.61 3.57
CA ARG A 7 25.32 -44.50 3.74
C ARG A 7 25.10 -44.28 5.24
N THR A 8 25.72 -43.28 5.81
CA THR A 8 25.41 -42.78 7.15
C THR A 8 23.98 -42.23 7.15
N ALA A 9 23.03 -43.03 7.59
CA ALA A 9 21.67 -42.62 7.86
C ALA A 9 21.70 -41.59 9.00
N ILE A 10 21.42 -40.33 8.67
CA ILE A 10 21.24 -39.24 9.65
C ILE A 10 20.04 -39.61 10.53
N ARG A 11 20.32 -40.15 11.71
CA ARG A 11 19.30 -40.48 12.72
C ARG A 11 18.68 -39.21 13.24
N LYS A 12 17.56 -38.79 12.62
CA LYS A 12 16.76 -37.65 13.10
C LYS A 12 16.29 -37.96 14.52
N ARG A 13 16.79 -37.21 15.51
CA ARG A 13 16.29 -37.30 16.88
C ARG A 13 14.80 -36.88 16.87
N PRO A 14 13.90 -37.69 17.46
CA PRO A 14 12.50 -37.30 17.53
C PRO A 14 12.37 -35.98 18.32
N MET A 15 11.69 -35.02 17.74
CA MET A 15 11.46 -33.75 18.41
C MET A 15 10.51 -33.96 19.58
N LYS A 16 10.79 -33.32 20.72
CA LYS A 16 9.93 -33.40 21.90
C LYS A 16 8.55 -32.87 21.55
N LEU A 17 7.48 -33.50 22.02
CA LEU A 17 6.09 -33.12 21.74
C LEU A 17 5.84 -31.61 22.02
N GLY A 18 6.39 -31.10 23.13
CA GLY A 18 6.29 -29.69 23.45
C GLY A 18 6.88 -28.75 22.40
N THR A 19 8.03 -29.15 21.81
CA THR A 19 8.66 -28.36 20.74
C THR A 19 7.82 -28.38 19.46
N THR A 20 7.22 -29.53 19.12
CA THR A 20 6.34 -29.65 17.97
C THR A 20 5.07 -28.80 18.11
N VAL A 21 4.45 -28.81 19.29
CA VAL A 21 3.27 -27.98 19.58
C VAL A 21 3.61 -26.48 19.51
N ILE A 22 4.74 -26.07 20.10
CA ILE A 22 5.19 -24.67 20.01
C ILE A 22 5.39 -24.25 18.56
N LEU A 23 6.09 -25.06 17.76
CA LEU A 23 6.33 -24.76 16.35
C LEU A 23 5.02 -24.67 15.56
N MET A 24 4.10 -25.59 15.77
CA MET A 24 2.83 -25.63 15.06
C MET A 24 1.95 -24.40 15.39
N VAL A 25 1.80 -24.07 16.67
CA VAL A 25 1.02 -22.89 17.10
C VAL A 25 1.69 -21.60 16.64
N SER A 26 3.02 -21.50 16.75
CA SER A 26 3.75 -20.34 16.27
C SER A 26 3.65 -20.16 14.76
N ALA A 27 3.66 -21.26 13.98
CA ALA A 27 3.50 -21.21 12.52
C ALA A 27 2.10 -20.71 12.14
N VAL A 28 1.06 -21.17 12.82
CA VAL A 28 -0.32 -20.70 12.59
C VAL A 28 -0.46 -19.22 12.94
N LEU A 29 0.02 -18.80 14.11
CA LEU A 29 -0.01 -17.39 14.51
C LEU A 29 0.75 -16.50 13.54
N PHE A 30 1.94 -16.92 13.11
CA PHE A 30 2.74 -16.18 12.13
C PHE A 30 2.00 -16.07 10.79
N SER A 31 1.39 -17.17 10.33
CA SER A 31 0.61 -17.18 9.08
C SER A 31 -0.57 -16.19 9.14
N VAL A 32 -1.33 -16.19 10.23
CA VAL A 32 -2.45 -15.25 10.41
C VAL A 32 -1.97 -13.80 10.45
N LEU A 33 -0.92 -13.52 11.22
CA LEU A 33 -0.35 -12.17 11.30
C LEU A 33 0.16 -11.69 9.93
N LEU A 34 0.78 -12.57 9.16
CA LEU A 34 1.28 -12.25 7.82
C LEU A 34 0.14 -11.93 6.86
N VAL A 35 -0.94 -12.72 6.86
CA VAL A 35 -2.12 -12.48 6.01
C VAL A 35 -2.79 -11.15 6.38
N VAL A 36 -3.02 -10.90 7.67
CA VAL A 36 -3.61 -9.64 8.15
C VAL A 36 -2.73 -8.46 7.74
N HIS A 37 -1.40 -8.60 7.87
CA HIS A 37 -0.48 -7.55 7.47
C HIS A 37 -0.51 -7.26 5.97
N LEU A 38 -0.57 -8.30 5.13
CA LEU A 38 -0.66 -8.13 3.67
C LEU A 38 -1.95 -7.42 3.26
N ILE A 39 -3.09 -7.79 3.87
CA ILE A 39 -4.38 -7.14 3.62
C ILE A 39 -4.32 -5.67 4.05
N TYR A 40 -3.83 -5.39 5.26
CA TYR A 40 -3.73 -4.04 5.80
C TYR A 40 -2.82 -3.14 4.96
N PHE A 41 -1.68 -3.67 4.51
CA PHE A 41 -0.75 -2.94 3.65
C PHE A 41 -1.37 -2.60 2.28
N SER A 42 -2.08 -3.55 1.67
CA SER A 42 -2.80 -3.34 0.42
C SER A 42 -3.89 -2.27 0.57
N GLN A 43 -4.65 -2.33 1.63
CA GLN A 43 -5.77 -1.42 1.90
C GLN A 43 -5.29 0.02 2.15
N ILE A 44 -4.24 0.22 2.96
CA ILE A 44 -3.68 1.57 3.22
C ILE A 44 -3.19 2.22 1.93
N SER A 45 -2.49 1.48 1.08
CA SER A 45 -1.95 2.03 -0.17
C SER A 45 -3.05 2.53 -1.10
N ASN A 46 -4.16 1.81 -1.22
CA ASN A 46 -5.28 2.20 -2.06
C ASN A 46 -6.05 3.38 -1.46
N THR A 47 -6.43 3.29 -0.19
CA THR A 47 -7.19 4.36 0.50
C THR A 47 -6.44 5.70 0.50
N THR A 48 -5.11 5.69 0.66
CA THR A 48 -4.32 6.92 0.62
C THR A 48 -4.29 7.53 -0.77
N ARG A 49 -4.19 6.72 -1.83
CA ARG A 49 -4.23 7.21 -3.21
C ARG A 49 -5.59 7.79 -3.57
N ASP A 50 -6.66 7.10 -3.19
CA ASP A 50 -8.03 7.55 -3.45
C ASP A 50 -8.32 8.88 -2.72
N ALA A 51 -7.94 8.99 -1.45
CA ALA A 51 -8.09 10.23 -0.69
C ALA A 51 -7.30 11.40 -1.29
N LEU A 52 -6.11 11.15 -1.85
CA LEU A 52 -5.33 12.17 -2.55
C LEU A 52 -5.95 12.55 -3.89
N ALA A 53 -6.49 11.57 -4.64
CA ALA A 53 -7.21 11.84 -5.87
C ALA A 53 -8.46 12.69 -5.61
N ASP A 54 -9.24 12.35 -4.58
CA ASP A 54 -10.43 13.10 -4.19
C ASP A 54 -10.08 14.53 -3.76
N LYS A 55 -9.02 14.72 -2.98
CA LYS A 55 -8.53 16.06 -2.62
C LYS A 55 -8.12 16.85 -3.86
N ALA A 56 -7.38 16.26 -4.79
CA ALA A 56 -6.96 16.93 -6.01
C ALA A 56 -8.14 17.25 -6.91
N LEU A 57 -9.11 16.33 -7.04
CA LEU A 57 -10.35 16.58 -7.79
C LEU A 57 -11.18 17.71 -7.19
N ALA A 58 -11.28 17.79 -5.85
CA ALA A 58 -12.00 18.89 -5.19
C ALA A 58 -11.36 20.23 -5.53
N VAL A 59 -10.03 20.35 -5.49
CA VAL A 59 -9.32 21.56 -5.89
C VAL A 59 -9.50 21.84 -7.39
N ALA A 60 -9.40 20.81 -8.25
CA ALA A 60 -9.57 20.94 -9.69
C ALA A 60 -10.97 21.44 -10.04
N ARG A 61 -12.02 20.91 -9.41
CA ARG A 61 -13.41 21.35 -9.57
C ARG A 61 -13.62 22.79 -9.11
N THR A 62 -13.00 23.17 -7.99
CA THR A 62 -13.04 24.57 -7.51
C THR A 62 -12.41 25.51 -8.52
N LEU A 63 -11.26 25.15 -9.07
CA LEU A 63 -10.59 25.93 -10.11
C LEU A 63 -11.39 25.95 -11.43
N ALA A 64 -11.93 24.81 -11.86
CA ALA A 64 -12.74 24.72 -13.08
C ALA A 64 -14.01 25.60 -13.02
N ASN A 65 -14.55 25.81 -11.82
CA ASN A 65 -15.73 26.67 -11.60
C ASN A 65 -15.38 28.15 -11.29
N SER A 66 -14.08 28.48 -11.23
CA SER A 66 -13.63 29.85 -10.95
C SER A 66 -13.95 30.77 -12.12
N PRO A 67 -14.61 31.92 -11.88
CA PRO A 67 -14.86 32.94 -12.90
C PRO A 67 -13.57 33.44 -13.55
N GLU A 68 -12.49 33.55 -12.78
CA GLU A 68 -11.19 34.03 -13.24
C GLU A 68 -10.58 33.09 -14.29
N ILE A 69 -10.74 31.80 -14.15
CA ILE A 69 -10.27 30.82 -15.15
C ILE A 69 -11.13 30.88 -16.40
N ARG A 70 -12.46 30.94 -16.26
CA ARG A 70 -13.38 31.07 -17.40
C ARG A 70 -13.12 32.30 -18.22
N GLU A 71 -12.97 33.46 -17.56
CA GLU A 71 -12.64 34.72 -18.24
C GLU A 71 -11.21 34.73 -18.80
N GLY A 72 -10.26 34.10 -18.10
CA GLY A 72 -8.89 33.99 -18.57
C GLY A 72 -8.76 33.16 -19.84
N LEU A 73 -9.57 32.09 -20.00
CA LEU A 73 -9.55 31.23 -21.21
C LEU A 73 -10.09 31.99 -22.47
N LYS A 74 -10.80 33.11 -22.30
CA LYS A 74 -11.23 33.96 -23.42
C LYS A 74 -10.10 34.84 -23.95
N LYS A 75 -9.00 34.99 -23.22
CA LYS A 75 -7.83 35.80 -23.56
C LYS A 75 -6.72 34.94 -24.16
N LYS A 76 -5.61 35.56 -24.59
CA LYS A 76 -4.41 34.83 -24.94
C LYS A 76 -3.75 34.22 -23.68
N PRO A 77 -3.06 33.11 -23.80
CA PRO A 77 -2.44 32.47 -22.63
C PRO A 77 -1.56 33.39 -21.78
N GLU A 78 -0.82 34.27 -22.39
CA GLU A 78 0.13 35.20 -21.75
C GLU A 78 -0.57 36.29 -20.95
N ASP A 79 -1.78 36.73 -21.42
CA ASP A 79 -2.56 37.83 -20.84
C ASP A 79 -3.71 37.34 -19.94
N SER A 80 -3.83 36.01 -19.74
CA SER A 80 -5.00 35.41 -19.10
C SER A 80 -5.08 35.62 -17.58
N GLY A 81 -3.94 35.83 -16.91
CA GLY A 81 -3.84 35.85 -15.46
C GLY A 81 -3.91 34.45 -14.80
N ILE A 82 -4.22 33.38 -15.57
CA ILE A 82 -4.39 32.02 -15.07
C ILE A 82 -3.10 31.50 -14.44
N GLN A 83 -1.92 31.82 -15.00
CA GLN A 83 -0.62 31.42 -14.47
C GLN A 83 -0.40 31.94 -13.04
N ALA A 84 -0.72 33.22 -12.77
CA ALA A 84 -0.56 33.82 -11.45
C ALA A 84 -1.47 33.15 -10.41
N MET A 85 -2.72 32.91 -10.80
CA MET A 85 -3.68 32.18 -9.97
C MET A 85 -3.24 30.74 -9.67
N ALA A 86 -2.81 30.00 -10.70
CA ALA A 86 -2.31 28.63 -10.54
C ALA A 86 -1.11 28.56 -9.59
N GLN A 87 -0.18 29.52 -9.70
CA GLN A 87 0.97 29.61 -8.79
C GLN A 87 0.56 29.94 -7.34
N ALA A 88 -0.41 30.82 -7.15
CA ALA A 88 -0.91 31.17 -5.82
C ALA A 88 -1.56 29.97 -5.11
N VAL A 89 -2.37 29.19 -5.84
CA VAL A 89 -3.02 27.97 -5.33
C VAL A 89 -1.98 26.86 -5.09
N ASN A 90 -1.02 26.72 -5.99
CA ASN A 90 0.03 25.70 -5.86
C ASN A 90 0.85 25.86 -4.57
N LYS A 91 1.30 27.09 -4.27
CA LYS A 91 2.08 27.40 -3.06
C LYS A 91 1.35 27.08 -1.75
N ARG A 92 0.00 27.09 -1.75
CA ARG A 92 -0.82 26.90 -0.54
C ARG A 92 -1.21 25.44 -0.28
N ASN A 93 -1.14 24.56 -1.30
CA ASN A 93 -1.80 23.25 -1.23
C ASN A 93 -0.86 22.05 -1.43
N ASP A 94 0.47 22.21 -1.41
CA ASP A 94 1.45 21.14 -1.67
C ASP A 94 1.21 20.40 -3.00
N ILE A 95 0.71 21.14 -4.00
CA ILE A 95 0.45 20.62 -5.34
C ILE A 95 1.73 20.72 -6.15
N LEU A 96 2.07 19.67 -6.92
CA LEU A 96 3.27 19.64 -7.76
C LEU A 96 3.12 20.61 -8.95
N PHE A 97 1.95 20.59 -9.59
CA PHE A 97 1.62 21.51 -10.69
C PHE A 97 0.11 21.67 -10.86
N ILE A 98 -0.27 22.82 -11.41
CA ILE A 98 -1.60 23.12 -11.93
C ILE A 98 -1.42 23.54 -13.38
N VAL A 99 -2.05 22.83 -14.29
CA VAL A 99 -2.04 23.13 -15.73
C VAL A 99 -3.49 23.34 -16.18
N VAL A 100 -3.77 24.49 -16.75
CA VAL A 100 -5.05 24.80 -17.39
C VAL A 100 -4.81 24.80 -18.89
N THR A 101 -5.69 24.18 -19.65
CA THR A 101 -5.65 24.14 -21.11
C THR A 101 -6.99 24.55 -21.71
N ASP A 102 -6.97 25.04 -22.94
CA ASP A 102 -8.16 25.19 -23.76
C ASP A 102 -8.56 23.85 -24.44
N MET A 103 -9.61 23.86 -25.26
CA MET A 103 -10.08 22.70 -26.02
C MET A 103 -9.10 22.24 -27.11
N LYS A 104 -8.13 23.06 -27.49
CA LYS A 104 -7.02 22.71 -28.40
C LYS A 104 -5.81 22.17 -27.63
N SER A 105 -5.95 21.95 -26.32
CA SER A 105 -4.90 21.53 -25.42
C SER A 105 -3.74 22.53 -25.28
N ILE A 106 -3.92 23.79 -25.61
CA ILE A 106 -2.93 24.85 -25.41
C ILE A 106 -2.88 25.23 -23.92
N ARG A 107 -1.67 25.26 -23.34
CA ARG A 107 -1.46 25.54 -21.92
C ARG A 107 -1.59 27.02 -21.61
N TYR A 108 -2.37 27.33 -20.59
CA TYR A 108 -2.54 28.66 -19.98
C TYR A 108 -1.77 28.79 -18.66
N SER A 109 -1.44 27.65 -18.04
CA SER A 109 -0.55 27.62 -16.88
C SER A 109 0.37 26.39 -16.94
N HIS A 110 1.57 26.55 -16.39
CA HIS A 110 2.56 25.48 -16.23
C HIS A 110 3.61 25.89 -15.19
N PRO A 111 4.24 24.94 -14.41
CA PRO A 111 5.37 25.26 -13.53
C PRO A 111 6.53 25.93 -14.26
N GLU A 112 6.85 25.47 -15.48
CA GLU A 112 7.82 26.10 -16.37
C GLU A 112 7.09 27.10 -17.29
N ALA A 113 7.24 28.38 -17.03
CA ALA A 113 6.55 29.44 -17.77
C ALA A 113 6.77 29.37 -19.29
N GLN A 114 7.93 28.88 -19.74
CA GLN A 114 8.27 28.71 -21.16
C GLN A 114 7.34 27.75 -21.92
N ARG A 115 6.55 26.93 -21.21
CA ARG A 115 5.60 26.00 -21.81
C ARG A 115 4.19 26.55 -21.96
N ILE A 116 3.94 27.75 -21.50
CA ILE A 116 2.67 28.46 -21.72
C ILE A 116 2.55 28.75 -23.22
N GLY A 117 1.35 28.62 -23.76
CA GLY A 117 1.10 28.74 -25.20
C GLY A 117 1.47 27.50 -26.03
N GLN A 118 2.11 26.49 -25.44
CA GLN A 118 2.44 25.24 -26.12
C GLN A 118 1.39 24.16 -25.89
N PRO A 119 1.20 23.20 -26.84
CA PRO A 119 0.24 22.14 -26.68
C PRO A 119 0.65 21.17 -25.55
N PHE A 120 -0.34 20.69 -24.79
CA PHE A 120 -0.18 19.65 -23.79
C PHE A 120 0.28 18.34 -24.48
N LYS A 121 1.26 17.66 -23.89
CA LYS A 121 1.76 16.37 -24.41
C LYS A 121 1.38 15.27 -23.42
N GLY A 122 0.48 14.40 -23.82
CA GLY A 122 0.04 13.25 -23.05
C GLY A 122 -1.39 12.85 -23.40
N ASP A 123 -1.66 11.55 -23.45
CA ASP A 123 -2.97 11.01 -23.83
C ASP A 123 -3.94 10.98 -22.64
N ASP A 124 -3.45 11.25 -21.44
CA ASP A 124 -4.21 11.24 -20.19
C ASP A 124 -5.24 12.38 -20.08
N ILE A 125 -5.09 13.46 -20.90
CA ILE A 125 -6.07 14.54 -21.01
C ILE A 125 -7.31 14.21 -21.87
N LEU A 126 -7.21 13.19 -22.74
CA LEU A 126 -8.21 12.93 -23.77
C LEU A 126 -9.62 12.68 -23.21
N LEU A 127 -9.75 11.98 -22.10
CA LEU A 127 -11.04 11.75 -21.45
C LEU A 127 -11.64 13.05 -20.94
N ALA A 128 -10.81 13.95 -20.41
CA ALA A 128 -11.29 15.23 -19.90
C ALA A 128 -11.70 16.19 -21.03
N LEU A 129 -11.08 16.13 -22.19
CA LEU A 129 -11.52 16.84 -23.40
C LEU A 129 -12.88 16.34 -23.93
N GLN A 130 -13.28 15.11 -23.53
CA GLN A 130 -14.59 14.53 -23.81
C GLN A 130 -15.65 14.81 -22.71
N GLY A 131 -15.33 15.68 -21.76
CA GLY A 131 -16.24 16.04 -20.67
C GLY A 131 -16.24 15.07 -19.49
N LYS A 132 -15.30 14.12 -19.41
CA LYS A 132 -15.22 13.14 -18.32
C LYS A 132 -14.02 13.43 -17.43
N GLU A 133 -14.25 13.48 -16.12
CA GLU A 133 -13.13 13.55 -15.18
C GLU A 133 -12.26 12.29 -15.31
N ASN A 134 -10.95 12.48 -15.17
CA ASN A 134 -9.96 11.40 -15.27
C ASN A 134 -8.94 11.49 -14.14
N VAL A 135 -8.54 10.33 -13.61
CA VAL A 135 -7.45 10.18 -12.65
C VAL A 135 -6.41 9.24 -13.27
N ALA A 136 -5.22 9.74 -13.47
CA ALA A 136 -4.13 8.98 -14.07
C ALA A 136 -2.88 9.01 -13.18
N ILE A 137 -2.16 7.88 -13.15
CA ILE A 137 -0.84 7.79 -12.52
C ILE A 137 0.18 7.67 -13.64
N ASN A 138 0.92 8.73 -13.88
CA ASN A 138 1.90 8.74 -14.95
C ASN A 138 3.27 9.25 -14.48
N ARG A 139 4.34 8.80 -15.15
CA ARG A 139 5.65 9.43 -15.02
C ARG A 139 5.65 10.69 -15.87
N GLY A 140 5.35 11.82 -15.23
CA GLY A 140 5.50 13.11 -15.86
C GLY A 140 6.97 13.50 -16.02
N PHE A 141 7.20 14.65 -16.66
CA PHE A 141 8.54 15.21 -16.85
C PHE A 141 9.25 15.52 -15.51
N LEU A 142 8.50 15.90 -14.47
CA LEU A 142 9.06 16.32 -13.18
C LEU A 142 9.19 15.16 -12.17
N ALA A 143 8.21 14.25 -12.11
CA ALA A 143 8.21 13.11 -11.19
C ALA A 143 7.07 12.13 -11.51
N LYS A 144 7.05 10.99 -10.81
CA LYS A 144 5.88 10.10 -10.80
C LYS A 144 4.76 10.81 -10.04
N ALA A 145 3.73 11.24 -10.75
CA ALA A 145 2.64 12.05 -10.20
C ALA A 145 1.28 11.35 -10.37
N LEU A 146 0.44 11.52 -9.37
CA LEU A 146 -1.00 11.33 -9.49
C LEU A 146 -1.55 12.58 -10.16
N ARG A 147 -2.20 12.41 -11.30
CA ARG A 147 -2.79 13.49 -12.08
C ARG A 147 -4.29 13.35 -12.09
N VAL A 148 -4.98 14.44 -11.86
CA VAL A 148 -6.42 14.53 -12.04
C VAL A 148 -6.73 15.55 -13.12
N PHE A 149 -7.78 15.28 -13.88
CA PHE A 149 -8.23 16.14 -14.98
C PHE A 149 -9.71 16.40 -14.81
N THR A 150 -10.11 17.67 -14.82
CA THR A 150 -11.50 18.12 -14.67
C THR A 150 -11.84 19.06 -15.82
N PRO A 151 -12.93 18.81 -16.57
CA PRO A 151 -13.38 19.71 -17.62
C PRO A 151 -13.85 21.05 -17.06
N ILE A 152 -13.64 22.11 -17.81
CA ILE A 152 -14.10 23.49 -17.52
C ILE A 152 -15.28 23.79 -18.44
N TYR A 153 -16.37 24.26 -17.86
CA TYR A 153 -17.57 24.65 -18.59
C TYR A 153 -17.81 26.15 -18.44
N ASP A 154 -18.34 26.77 -19.49
CA ASP A 154 -18.85 28.15 -19.44
C ASP A 154 -20.27 28.23 -18.84
N ASP A 155 -20.82 29.41 -18.80
CA ASP A 155 -22.17 29.64 -18.25
C ASP A 155 -23.29 29.06 -19.13
N HIS A 156 -22.98 28.65 -20.37
CA HIS A 156 -23.88 27.94 -21.30
C HIS A 156 -23.70 26.45 -21.29
N HIS A 157 -22.94 25.90 -20.30
CA HIS A 157 -22.57 24.46 -20.20
C HIS A 157 -21.78 23.94 -21.40
N GLN A 158 -21.11 24.80 -22.16
CA GLN A 158 -20.18 24.40 -23.19
C GLN A 158 -18.79 24.19 -22.57
N GLN A 159 -18.15 23.05 -22.91
CA GLN A 159 -16.79 22.80 -22.44
C GLN A 159 -15.81 23.74 -23.15
N ILE A 160 -15.02 24.48 -22.38
CA ILE A 160 -14.07 25.50 -22.88
C ILE A 160 -12.60 25.14 -22.56
N GLY A 161 -12.36 24.12 -21.74
CA GLY A 161 -11.00 23.72 -21.38
C GLY A 161 -10.95 22.58 -20.37
N VAL A 162 -9.75 22.36 -19.82
CA VAL A 162 -9.48 21.34 -18.82
C VAL A 162 -8.50 21.87 -17.76
N VAL A 163 -8.79 21.63 -16.49
CA VAL A 163 -7.83 21.77 -15.38
C VAL A 163 -7.16 20.44 -15.13
N SER A 164 -5.85 20.41 -15.09
CA SER A 164 -5.05 19.26 -14.65
C SER A 164 -4.27 19.62 -13.39
N ILE A 165 -4.37 18.80 -12.35
CA ILE A 165 -3.61 18.92 -11.10
C ILE A 165 -2.74 17.69 -10.93
N GLY A 166 -1.47 17.91 -10.62
CA GLY A 166 -0.51 16.85 -10.30
C GLY A 166 -0.11 16.89 -8.83
N LEU A 167 -0.18 15.73 -8.16
CA LEU A 167 0.36 15.52 -6.82
C LEU A 167 1.55 14.60 -6.88
N GLU A 168 2.61 14.92 -6.14
CA GLU A 168 3.82 14.10 -6.08
C GLU A 168 3.60 12.84 -5.24
N LEU A 169 3.76 11.67 -5.87
CA LEU A 169 3.61 10.38 -5.19
C LEU A 169 4.82 10.01 -4.31
N SER A 170 5.97 10.64 -4.50
CA SER A 170 7.18 10.36 -3.72
C SER A 170 7.02 10.77 -2.25
N ARG A 171 6.39 11.89 -1.97
CA ARG A 171 6.09 12.34 -0.59
C ARG A 171 5.16 11.38 0.16
N VAL A 172 4.20 10.77 -0.56
CA VAL A 172 3.33 9.73 0.00
C VAL A 172 4.11 8.47 0.32
N THR A 173 5.04 8.11 -0.56
CA THR A 173 5.93 6.95 -0.35
C THR A 173 6.89 7.18 0.83
N GLU A 174 7.33 8.39 1.06
CA GLU A 174 8.19 8.77 2.18
C GLU A 174 7.43 8.70 3.52
N GLN A 175 6.19 9.14 3.55
CA GLN A 175 5.30 9.04 4.71
C GLN A 175 4.94 7.58 5.03
N ILE A 176 4.73 6.74 4.02
CA ILE A 176 4.56 5.29 4.16
C ILE A 176 5.88 4.63 4.61
N ASN A 177 7.02 5.09 4.12
CA ASN A 177 8.34 4.57 4.50
C ASN A 177 8.69 4.87 5.96
N ASN A 178 8.34 6.05 6.46
CA ASN A 178 8.48 6.39 7.89
C ASN A 178 7.57 5.52 8.78
N SER A 179 6.41 5.10 8.27
CA SER A 179 5.52 4.17 8.96
C SER A 179 6.04 2.72 8.96
N ARG A 180 6.98 2.35 8.08
CA ARG A 180 7.56 0.99 8.03
C ARG A 180 8.26 0.60 9.33
N GLY A 181 8.92 1.53 10.00
CA GLY A 181 9.52 1.29 11.31
C GLY A 181 8.49 0.89 12.36
N SER A 182 7.38 1.61 12.43
CA SER A 182 6.28 1.30 13.36
C SER A 182 5.63 -0.06 13.07
N ILE A 183 5.46 -0.39 11.80
CA ILE A 183 4.91 -1.68 11.35
C ILE A 183 5.84 -2.83 11.73
N PHE A 184 7.13 -2.69 11.49
CA PHE A 184 8.14 -3.69 11.87
C PHE A 184 8.12 -3.96 13.38
N TRP A 185 8.08 -2.91 14.21
CA TRP A 185 8.00 -3.04 15.68
C TRP A 185 6.69 -3.69 16.13
N SER A 186 5.57 -3.41 15.46
CA SER A 186 4.27 -4.04 15.77
C SER A 186 4.28 -5.53 15.47
N ILE A 187 4.86 -5.96 14.34
CA ILE A 187 5.00 -7.37 13.98
C ILE A 187 5.93 -8.08 14.97
N LEU A 188 7.09 -7.49 15.26
CA LEU A 188 8.05 -8.05 16.21
C LEU A 188 7.42 -8.24 17.59
N PHE A 189 6.67 -7.24 18.08
CA PHE A 189 5.94 -7.32 19.34
C PHE A 189 4.87 -8.42 19.32
N GLY A 190 4.07 -8.51 18.25
CA GLY A 190 3.05 -9.55 18.08
C GLY A 190 3.66 -10.97 18.08
N VAL A 191 4.78 -11.17 17.39
CA VAL A 191 5.51 -12.45 17.38
C VAL A 191 6.05 -12.78 18.78
N LEU A 192 6.64 -11.81 19.49
CA LEU A 192 7.14 -12.00 20.85
C LEU A 192 6.03 -12.40 21.82
N VAL A 193 4.90 -11.71 21.78
CA VAL A 193 3.73 -12.04 22.62
C VAL A 193 3.18 -13.43 22.28
N GLY A 194 3.11 -13.77 20.99
CA GLY A 194 2.68 -15.10 20.55
C GLY A 194 3.59 -16.22 21.04
N LEU A 195 4.90 -16.05 20.94
CA LEU A 195 5.88 -17.02 21.44
C LEU A 195 5.79 -17.17 22.97
N LEU A 196 5.70 -16.07 23.69
CA LEU A 196 5.56 -16.06 25.15
C LEU A 196 4.27 -16.78 25.57
N GLY A 197 3.14 -16.46 24.95
CA GLY A 197 1.86 -17.09 25.20
C GLY A 197 1.89 -18.60 24.94
N THR A 198 2.49 -19.02 23.83
CA THR A 198 2.65 -20.44 23.49
C THR A 198 3.56 -21.14 24.50
N TRP A 199 4.66 -20.49 24.94
CA TRP A 199 5.54 -21.06 25.96
C TRP A 199 4.82 -21.26 27.30
N VAL A 200 4.03 -20.26 27.75
CA VAL A 200 3.22 -20.36 28.96
C VAL A 200 2.21 -21.49 28.84
N LEU A 201 1.49 -21.57 27.72
CA LEU A 201 0.52 -22.62 27.46
C LEU A 201 1.12 -24.02 27.57
N VAL A 202 2.28 -24.24 26.91
CA VAL A 202 2.96 -25.53 26.99
C VAL A 202 3.45 -25.83 28.40
N LYS A 203 3.91 -24.82 29.15
CA LYS A 203 4.32 -24.99 30.54
C LYS A 203 3.14 -25.38 31.44
N VAL A 204 1.98 -24.76 31.25
CA VAL A 204 0.74 -25.08 31.98
C VAL A 204 0.26 -26.49 31.62
N LEU A 205 0.20 -26.84 30.33
CA LEU A 205 -0.17 -28.18 29.86
C LEU A 205 0.72 -29.26 30.46
N LYS A 206 2.06 -29.06 30.45
CA LYS A 206 2.99 -29.99 31.09
C LYS A 206 2.73 -30.16 32.60
N ARG A 207 2.36 -29.07 33.28
CA ARG A 207 2.04 -29.13 34.73
C ARG A 207 0.74 -29.89 35.00
N ILE A 208 -0.29 -29.71 34.16
CA ILE A 208 -1.57 -30.42 34.27
C ILE A 208 -1.40 -31.93 33.98
N LEU A 209 -0.59 -32.27 32.99
CA LEU A 209 -0.30 -33.68 32.60
C LEU A 209 0.77 -34.34 33.49
N PHE A 210 0.98 -33.87 34.72
CA PHE A 210 1.96 -34.44 35.67
C PHE A 210 3.40 -34.58 35.16
N GLY A 211 3.76 -33.81 34.13
CA GLY A 211 5.11 -33.80 33.56
C GLY A 211 5.42 -34.99 32.65
N LEU A 212 4.51 -35.92 32.44
CA LEU A 212 4.70 -37.12 31.60
C LEU A 212 4.53 -36.73 30.12
N GLU A 213 5.51 -37.12 29.29
CA GLU A 213 5.36 -37.06 27.85
C GLU A 213 4.45 -38.23 27.37
N PRO A 214 3.57 -38.04 26.36
CA PRO A 214 2.63 -39.08 25.91
C PRO A 214 3.30 -40.40 25.52
N TYR A 215 4.56 -40.33 25.08
CA TYR A 215 5.31 -41.53 24.75
C TYR A 215 5.74 -42.32 25.99
N GLU A 216 5.96 -41.67 27.12
CA GLU A 216 6.28 -42.34 28.40
C GLU A 216 5.06 -43.04 28.95
N ILE A 217 3.86 -42.49 28.73
CA ILE A 217 2.59 -43.12 29.06
C ILE A 217 2.38 -44.39 28.23
N SER A 218 2.69 -44.37 26.92
CA SER A 218 2.56 -45.53 26.06
C SER A 218 3.55 -46.64 26.44
N ASN A 219 4.77 -46.31 26.81
CA ASN A 219 5.76 -47.28 27.28
C ASN A 219 5.35 -47.94 28.60
N LEU A 220 4.75 -47.19 29.53
CA LEU A 220 4.22 -47.76 30.76
C LEU A 220 3.04 -48.72 30.52
N PHE A 221 2.19 -48.40 29.52
CA PHE A 221 1.12 -49.33 29.12
C PHE A 221 1.65 -50.60 28.46
N GLU A 222 2.64 -50.48 27.56
CA GLU A 222 3.28 -51.64 26.93
C GLU A 222 3.99 -52.54 27.96
N GLN A 223 4.71 -51.95 28.92
CA GLN A 223 5.34 -52.71 30.01
C GLN A 223 4.32 -53.42 30.89
N ARG A 224 3.18 -52.77 31.23
CA ARG A 224 2.11 -53.45 31.97
C ARG A 224 1.46 -54.59 31.16
N GLN A 225 1.22 -54.40 29.87
CA GLN A 225 0.69 -55.47 29.01
C GLN A 225 1.68 -56.65 28.89
N ALA A 226 2.98 -56.37 28.78
CA ALA A 226 4.01 -57.41 28.76
C ALA A 226 4.05 -58.20 30.08
N MET A 227 3.97 -57.56 31.25
CA MET A 227 3.86 -58.21 32.55
C MET A 227 2.60 -59.07 32.67
N LEU A 228 1.46 -58.61 32.24
CA LEU A 228 0.21 -59.38 32.28
C LEU A 228 0.23 -60.59 31.33
N ARG A 229 1.00 -60.56 30.26
CA ARG A 229 1.19 -61.73 29.36
C ARG A 229 2.18 -62.74 29.88
N SER A 230 3.07 -62.35 30.79
CA SER A 230 4.06 -63.30 31.37
C SER A 230 3.53 -64.09 32.57
N ILE A 231 2.33 -63.79 33.06
CA ILE A 231 1.67 -64.45 34.20
C ILE A 231 0.66 -65.52 33.72
N LYS A 232 0.54 -65.74 32.42
CA LYS A 232 -0.25 -66.81 31.85
C LYS A 232 0.72 -67.96 31.37
#